data_5457acba4bc7454abfd6d4bb4315cd06
#
_entry.id   5457acba4bc7454abfd6d4bb4315cd06
#
_cell.length_a   1.000
_cell.length_b   1.000
_cell.length_c   1.000
_cell.angle_alpha   90.00
_cell.angle_beta   90.00
_cell.angle_gamma   90.00
#
_symmetry.space_group_name_H-M   'P 1'
#
loop_
_entity.id
_entity.type
_entity.pdbx_description
1 polymer ?
#
loop_
_entity_poly.entity_id
_entity_poly.type
_entity_poly.pdbx_seq_one_letter_code
_entity_poly.pdbx_strand_id
1 'polypeptide(L)'
;QRKMFSRSSLGFFVVNRQTSGDYDFLDPENKYNRVIGIDYNLASADNSWTGKYYLHKSFQPGDSKGNYSGQATLTWQPRRFRYIFDIQYVDEDFRADLGFVQRKGVLKNGNGFSYNFYPKSGKVSLHGPGAMALYYWRPESEWKKIDHTYSLYYNINFTNQATFRFDFR
;
A
#
# COMPACT_ATOMS: atom_id res chain seq x y z
N GLN A 1 15.90 5.11 10.96
CA GLN A 1 15.44 5.86 9.79
C GLN A 1 16.43 6.97 9.45
N ARG A 2 16.82 7.10 8.18
CA ARG A 2 17.70 8.18 7.72
C ARG A 2 16.97 9.04 6.70
N LYS A 3 16.99 10.36 6.89
CA LYS A 3 16.54 11.30 5.86
C LYS A 3 17.43 11.18 4.62
N MET A 4 16.80 10.95 3.47
CA MET A 4 17.45 11.03 2.16
C MET A 4 16.78 12.15 1.40
N PHE A 5 17.58 13.11 0.94
CA PHE A 5 17.09 14.40 0.47
C PHE A 5 16.35 15.17 1.60
N SER A 6 15.95 16.40 1.40
CA SER A 6 15.40 17.23 2.49
C SER A 6 14.08 16.70 3.08
N ARG A 7 13.33 15.88 2.35
CA ARG A 7 11.96 15.45 2.71
C ARG A 7 11.69 13.95 2.59
N SER A 8 12.52 13.21 1.85
CA SER A 8 12.40 11.77 1.72
C SER A 8 13.08 11.04 2.87
N SER A 9 12.61 9.84 3.19
CA SER A 9 13.19 9.04 4.26
C SER A 9 13.34 7.57 3.86
N LEU A 10 14.43 6.96 4.33
CA LEU A 10 14.70 5.53 4.22
C LEU A 10 14.63 4.92 5.62
N GLY A 11 13.92 3.83 5.75
CA GLY A 11 13.78 3.06 6.98
C GLY A 11 14.23 1.62 6.77
N PHE A 12 14.66 1.00 7.84
CA PHE A 12 14.96 -0.42 7.93
C PHE A 12 14.42 -0.94 9.26
N PHE A 13 13.89 -2.17 9.29
CA PHE A 13 13.46 -2.82 10.51
C PHE A 13 13.76 -4.32 10.48
N VAL A 14 13.84 -4.88 11.69
CA VAL A 14 13.90 -6.32 11.95
C VAL A 14 12.90 -6.61 13.05
N VAL A 15 12.05 -7.60 12.82
CA VAL A 15 11.11 -8.13 13.81
C VAL A 15 11.43 -9.60 14.01
N ASN A 16 11.55 -10.03 15.26
CA ASN A 16 11.81 -11.42 15.61
C ASN A 16 10.79 -11.91 16.65
N ARG A 17 10.08 -12.97 16.33
CA ARG A 17 9.33 -13.78 17.25
C ARG A 17 10.01 -15.15 17.35
N GLN A 18 10.34 -15.58 18.54
CA GLN A 18 10.98 -16.87 18.78
C GLN A 18 10.40 -17.50 20.05
N THR A 19 10.09 -18.78 20.00
CA THR A 19 9.74 -19.56 21.17
C THR A 19 11.01 -19.95 21.92
N SER A 20 11.02 -19.74 23.23
CA SER A 20 12.11 -20.16 24.12
C SER A 20 11.75 -21.51 24.76
N GLY A 21 12.67 -22.46 24.67
CA GLY A 21 12.50 -23.83 25.15
C GLY A 21 12.01 -24.81 24.09
N ASP A 22 12.23 -26.09 24.33
CA ASP A 22 11.70 -27.19 23.53
C ASP A 22 10.50 -27.78 24.31
N TYR A 23 9.34 -27.77 23.65
CA TYR A 23 8.09 -28.30 24.22
C TYR A 23 7.50 -29.29 23.21
N ASP A 24 7.08 -30.47 23.69
CA ASP A 24 6.52 -31.54 22.85
C ASP A 24 5.24 -31.13 22.09
N PHE A 25 4.53 -30.13 22.61
CA PHE A 25 3.32 -29.58 21.99
C PHE A 25 3.59 -28.45 20.96
N LEU A 26 4.85 -28.02 20.82
CA LEU A 26 5.20 -26.95 19.89
C LEU A 26 5.34 -27.51 18.48
N ASP A 27 4.49 -27.02 17.57
CA ASP A 27 4.66 -27.25 16.15
C ASP A 27 6.02 -26.67 15.70
N PRO A 28 6.89 -27.49 15.06
CA PRO A 28 8.18 -27.05 14.54
C PRO A 28 8.10 -25.82 13.65
N GLU A 29 7.01 -25.63 12.88
CA GLU A 29 6.76 -24.47 12.04
C GLU A 29 6.56 -23.18 12.85
N ASN A 30 6.24 -23.29 14.14
CA ASN A 30 6.04 -22.15 15.03
C ASN A 30 7.26 -21.81 15.89
N LYS A 31 8.40 -22.43 15.65
CA LYS A 31 9.64 -22.19 16.44
C LYS A 31 10.11 -20.74 16.35
N TYR A 32 10.07 -20.15 15.15
CA TYR A 32 10.37 -18.74 14.97
C TYR A 32 9.68 -18.15 13.73
N ASN A 33 9.48 -16.83 13.74
CA ASN A 33 9.17 -16.03 12.58
C ASN A 33 9.97 -14.73 12.65
N ARG A 34 10.72 -14.42 11.61
CA ARG A 34 11.54 -13.22 11.50
C ARG A 34 11.14 -12.46 10.24
N VAL A 35 10.98 -11.16 10.36
CA VAL A 35 10.71 -10.29 9.22
C VAL A 35 11.76 -9.21 9.17
N ILE A 36 12.38 -9.06 8.01
CA ILE A 36 13.25 -7.92 7.72
C ILE A 36 12.59 -7.06 6.66
N GLY A 37 12.78 -5.75 6.73
CA GLY A 37 12.17 -4.85 5.78
C GLY A 37 12.95 -3.57 5.56
N ILE A 38 12.79 -3.05 4.36
CA ILE A 38 13.25 -1.74 3.94
C ILE A 38 12.04 -0.93 3.47
N ASP A 39 11.97 0.33 3.89
CA ASP A 39 10.91 1.27 3.54
C ASP A 39 11.53 2.56 3.01
N TYR A 40 10.98 3.07 1.92
CA TYR A 40 11.35 4.36 1.37
C TYR A 40 10.11 5.23 1.20
N ASN A 41 10.13 6.44 1.80
CA ASN A 41 9.10 7.44 1.60
C ASN A 41 9.67 8.58 0.78
N LEU A 42 9.10 8.78 -0.39
CA LEU A 42 9.43 9.87 -1.31
C LEU A 42 8.58 11.09 -1.00
N ALA A 43 9.20 12.25 -0.94
CA ALA A 43 8.51 13.54 -1.00
C ALA A 43 9.37 14.53 -1.76
N SER A 44 8.83 15.12 -2.84
CA SER A 44 9.47 16.20 -3.57
C SER A 44 9.47 17.50 -2.77
N ALA A 45 10.31 18.45 -3.16
CA ALA A 45 10.45 19.72 -2.45
C ALA A 45 9.13 20.51 -2.36
N ASP A 46 8.31 20.45 -3.39
CA ASP A 46 7.00 21.10 -3.51
C ASP A 46 5.82 20.21 -3.06
N ASN A 47 6.09 18.97 -2.62
CA ASN A 47 5.10 17.93 -2.31
C ASN A 47 4.17 17.54 -3.48
N SER A 48 4.49 17.92 -4.71
CA SER A 48 3.70 17.48 -5.87
C SER A 48 3.87 15.99 -6.15
N TRP A 49 5.01 15.41 -5.77
CA TRP A 49 5.29 13.98 -5.83
C TRP A 49 5.48 13.42 -4.43
N THR A 50 4.70 12.42 -4.11
CA THR A 50 4.87 11.61 -2.89
C THR A 50 4.81 10.14 -3.24
N GLY A 51 5.51 9.31 -2.48
CA GLY A 51 5.49 7.87 -2.72
C GLY A 51 5.86 7.10 -1.47
N LYS A 52 5.39 5.86 -1.42
CA LYS A 52 5.75 4.89 -0.41
C LYS A 52 6.13 3.58 -1.09
N TYR A 53 7.31 3.11 -0.74
CA TYR A 53 7.86 1.87 -1.29
C TYR A 53 8.33 1.02 -0.12
N TYR A 54 8.04 -0.26 -0.15
CA TYR A 54 8.63 -1.18 0.79
C TYR A 54 8.89 -2.54 0.15
N LEU A 55 9.87 -3.23 0.71
CA LEU A 55 10.14 -4.63 0.44
C LEU A 55 10.45 -5.33 1.76
N HIS A 56 9.69 -6.37 2.05
CA HIS A 56 9.82 -7.18 3.26
C HIS A 56 10.06 -8.63 2.88
N LYS A 57 10.82 -9.34 3.71
CA LYS A 57 11.01 -10.79 3.61
C LYS A 57 10.79 -11.44 4.96
N SER A 58 10.01 -12.51 4.97
CA SER A 58 9.84 -13.36 6.16
C SER A 58 10.74 -14.59 6.11
N PHE A 59 11.13 -15.05 7.29
CA PHE A 59 11.90 -16.27 7.52
C PHE A 59 11.20 -17.09 8.60
N GLN A 60 11.03 -18.37 8.34
CA GLN A 60 10.36 -19.30 9.22
C GLN A 60 11.01 -20.70 9.09
N PRO A 61 10.75 -21.65 9.98
CA PRO A 61 11.21 -23.02 9.79
C PRO A 61 10.69 -23.63 8.49
N GLY A 62 11.43 -24.51 7.87
CA GLY A 62 11.09 -25.12 6.59
C GLY A 62 11.64 -24.33 5.40
N ASP A 63 10.85 -24.20 4.35
CA ASP A 63 11.26 -23.48 3.13
C ASP A 63 11.13 -21.98 3.31
N SER A 64 12.18 -21.26 2.94
CA SER A 64 12.24 -19.79 2.93
C SER A 64 12.32 -19.20 1.52
N LYS A 65 12.03 -20.00 0.50
CA LYS A 65 11.91 -19.51 -0.88
C LYS A 65 10.64 -18.69 -1.01
N GLY A 66 10.70 -17.59 -1.78
CA GLY A 66 9.59 -16.64 -1.80
C GLY A 66 9.51 -15.83 -0.52
N ASN A 67 8.36 -15.82 0.12
CA ASN A 67 8.09 -15.14 1.40
C ASN A 67 8.34 -13.63 1.35
N TYR A 68 8.03 -13.00 0.21
CA TYR A 68 8.18 -11.56 0.02
C TYR A 68 6.84 -10.82 0.13
N SER A 69 6.90 -9.60 0.62
CA SER A 69 5.83 -8.62 0.50
C SER A 69 6.41 -7.30 0.05
N GLY A 70 5.82 -6.67 -0.96
CA GLY A 70 6.28 -5.41 -1.48
C GLY A 70 5.15 -4.54 -1.95
N GLN A 71 5.36 -3.21 -1.87
CA GLN A 71 4.43 -2.21 -2.40
C GLN A 71 5.22 -1.04 -2.98
N ALA A 72 4.69 -0.49 -4.06
CA ALA A 72 5.10 0.78 -4.61
C ALA A 72 3.85 1.63 -4.84
N THR A 73 3.72 2.71 -4.08
CA THR A 73 2.69 3.73 -4.28
C THR A 73 3.35 5.02 -4.71
N LEU A 74 2.86 5.61 -5.80
CA LEU A 74 3.31 6.91 -6.28
C LEU A 74 2.08 7.80 -6.46
N THR A 75 2.13 8.99 -5.89
CA THR A 75 1.11 10.01 -6.07
C THR A 75 1.74 11.24 -6.71
N TRP A 76 1.16 11.68 -7.81
CA TRP A 76 1.44 12.98 -8.41
C TRP A 76 0.24 13.88 -8.20
N GLN A 77 0.43 14.98 -7.49
CA GLN A 77 -0.65 15.88 -7.08
C GLN A 77 -0.25 17.35 -7.21
N PRO A 78 -0.17 17.88 -8.44
CA PRO A 78 -0.14 19.32 -8.62
C PRO A 78 -1.50 19.92 -8.23
N ARG A 79 -1.60 21.26 -8.25
CA ARG A 79 -2.77 21.95 -7.68
C ARG A 79 -4.14 21.40 -8.10
N ARG A 80 -4.31 21.03 -9.36
CA ARG A 80 -5.64 20.62 -9.90
C ARG A 80 -5.77 19.14 -10.18
N PHE A 81 -4.68 18.44 -10.43
CA PHE A 81 -4.69 17.03 -10.79
C PHE A 81 -4.21 16.20 -9.60
N ARG A 82 -4.73 15.00 -9.51
CA ARG A 82 -4.17 13.97 -8.66
C ARG A 82 -4.18 12.66 -9.43
N TYR A 83 -3.02 12.05 -9.56
CA TYR A 83 -2.86 10.70 -10.07
C TYR A 83 -2.22 9.84 -9.01
N ILE A 84 -2.75 8.63 -8.82
CA ILE A 84 -2.22 7.62 -7.90
C ILE A 84 -1.95 6.36 -8.70
N PHE A 85 -0.74 5.86 -8.58
CA PHE A 85 -0.36 4.51 -8.96
C PHE A 85 -0.06 3.72 -7.69
N ASP A 86 -0.62 2.52 -7.56
CA ASP A 86 -0.38 1.61 -6.44
C ASP A 86 -0.22 0.19 -6.98
N ILE A 87 0.86 -0.47 -6.62
CA ILE A 87 1.09 -1.87 -6.89
C ILE A 87 1.56 -2.53 -5.60
N GLN A 88 0.94 -3.65 -5.25
CA GLN A 88 1.26 -4.41 -4.05
C GLN A 88 1.28 -5.90 -4.37
N TYR A 89 2.34 -6.56 -3.97
CA TYR A 89 2.47 -8.01 -4.02
C TYR A 89 2.67 -8.57 -2.62
N VAL A 90 1.96 -9.63 -2.30
CA VAL A 90 2.16 -10.42 -1.08
C VAL A 90 2.21 -11.88 -1.50
N ASP A 91 3.35 -12.49 -1.27
CA ASP A 91 3.59 -13.91 -1.51
C ASP A 91 2.65 -14.79 -0.66
N GLU A 92 2.29 -15.98 -1.16
CA GLU A 92 1.40 -16.89 -0.43
C GLU A 92 2.01 -17.35 0.88
N ASP A 93 3.32 -17.59 0.89
CA ASP A 93 4.08 -18.06 2.05
C ASP A 93 4.58 -16.94 2.96
N PHE A 94 4.36 -15.67 2.60
CA PHE A 94 4.75 -14.55 3.45
C PHE A 94 4.03 -14.62 4.80
N ARG A 95 4.79 -14.59 5.90
CA ARG A 95 4.27 -14.70 7.27
C ARG A 95 4.86 -13.60 8.16
N ALA A 96 3.99 -12.92 8.89
CA ALA A 96 4.37 -11.88 9.85
C ALA A 96 3.54 -12.03 11.12
N ASP A 97 4.02 -12.84 12.07
CA ASP A 97 3.28 -13.21 13.30
C ASP A 97 3.02 -12.03 14.24
N LEU A 98 3.87 -11.00 14.19
CA LEU A 98 3.72 -9.77 14.97
C LEU A 98 3.17 -8.62 14.13
N GLY A 99 2.64 -8.92 12.94
CA GLY A 99 2.05 -7.96 12.02
C GLY A 99 0.70 -8.43 11.48
N PHE A 100 0.08 -7.58 10.66
CA PHE A 100 -1.16 -7.91 9.98
C PHE A 100 -0.93 -8.06 8.47
N VAL A 101 -1.31 -9.20 7.91
CA VAL A 101 -1.26 -9.49 6.47
C VAL A 101 -2.69 -9.67 5.98
N GLN A 102 -3.18 -8.70 5.21
CA GLN A 102 -4.58 -8.67 4.79
C GLN A 102 -4.95 -9.77 3.80
N ARG A 103 -4.13 -10.00 2.77
CA ARG A 103 -4.37 -10.99 1.71
C ARG A 103 -3.04 -11.46 1.13
N LYS A 104 -2.88 -12.76 1.02
CA LYS A 104 -1.67 -13.42 0.50
C LYS A 104 -1.90 -14.00 -0.90
N GLY A 105 -0.81 -14.33 -1.61
CA GLY A 105 -0.85 -14.93 -2.94
C GLY A 105 -1.49 -14.01 -3.99
N VAL A 106 -1.34 -12.69 -3.85
CA VAL A 106 -2.06 -11.72 -4.67
C VAL A 106 -1.16 -10.57 -5.10
N LEU A 107 -1.20 -10.25 -6.38
CA LEU A 107 -0.78 -8.97 -6.91
C LEU A 107 -2.00 -8.06 -7.05
N LYS A 108 -1.96 -6.91 -6.41
CA LYS A 108 -2.93 -5.82 -6.56
C LYS A 108 -2.31 -4.69 -7.35
N ASN A 109 -3.02 -4.12 -8.32
CA ASN A 109 -2.67 -2.86 -8.97
C ASN A 109 -3.85 -1.90 -8.91
N GLY A 110 -3.60 -0.68 -8.48
CA GLY A 110 -4.58 0.38 -8.39
C GLY A 110 -4.13 1.63 -9.14
N ASN A 111 -5.01 2.21 -9.93
CA ASN A 111 -4.79 3.48 -10.60
C ASN A 111 -5.95 4.41 -10.32
N GLY A 112 -5.64 5.62 -9.87
CA GLY A 112 -6.65 6.63 -9.57
C GLY A 112 -6.30 7.96 -10.21
N PHE A 113 -7.29 8.63 -10.73
CA PHE A 113 -7.17 9.98 -11.28
C PHE A 113 -8.30 10.87 -10.77
N SER A 114 -8.00 12.11 -10.44
CA SER A 114 -9.02 13.12 -10.16
C SER A 114 -8.61 14.52 -10.63
N TYR A 115 -9.61 15.32 -10.92
CA TYR A 115 -9.45 16.72 -11.27
C TYR A 115 -10.20 17.60 -10.27
N ASN A 116 -9.56 18.66 -9.81
CA ASN A 116 -10.05 19.53 -8.75
C ASN A 116 -10.34 20.95 -9.30
N PHE A 117 -11.56 21.38 -9.16
CA PHE A 117 -11.99 22.77 -9.36
C PHE A 117 -11.94 23.50 -8.03
N TYR A 118 -11.45 24.74 -8.05
CA TYR A 118 -11.38 25.62 -6.88
C TYR A 118 -12.22 26.86 -7.17
N PRO A 119 -13.49 26.92 -6.72
CA PRO A 119 -14.31 28.11 -6.87
C PRO A 119 -13.68 29.31 -6.16
N LYS A 120 -13.79 30.50 -6.74
CA LYS A 120 -13.22 31.72 -6.17
C LYS A 120 -14.01 32.27 -4.98
N SER A 121 -15.27 31.88 -4.86
CA SER A 121 -16.19 32.34 -3.82
C SER A 121 -17.27 31.30 -3.54
N GLY A 122 -17.98 31.44 -2.39
CA GLY A 122 -19.07 30.56 -2.01
C GLY A 122 -18.69 29.55 -0.92
N LYS A 123 -19.61 28.63 -0.65
CA LYS A 123 -19.49 27.63 0.43
C LYS A 123 -18.69 26.38 0.02
N VAL A 124 -18.36 26.22 -1.26
CA VAL A 124 -17.58 25.09 -1.79
C VAL A 124 -16.12 25.51 -1.92
N SER A 125 -15.22 24.79 -1.27
CA SER A 125 -13.77 25.04 -1.31
C SER A 125 -13.10 24.30 -2.46
N LEU A 126 -13.59 23.10 -2.79
CA LEU A 126 -13.08 22.23 -3.85
C LEU A 126 -14.18 21.29 -4.31
N HIS A 127 -14.25 21.01 -5.60
CA HIS A 127 -15.08 19.92 -6.13
C HIS A 127 -14.44 19.34 -7.39
N GLY A 128 -14.86 18.12 -7.76
CA GLY A 128 -14.44 17.57 -9.04
C GLY A 128 -14.61 16.07 -9.20
N PRO A 129 -14.53 15.60 -10.45
CA PRO A 129 -14.64 14.18 -10.79
C PRO A 129 -13.35 13.43 -10.51
N GLY A 130 -13.49 12.13 -10.34
CA GLY A 130 -12.38 11.19 -10.31
C GLY A 130 -12.80 9.81 -10.78
N ALA A 131 -11.80 9.02 -11.12
CA ALA A 131 -11.94 7.63 -11.53
C ALA A 131 -10.88 6.79 -10.83
N MET A 132 -11.20 5.54 -10.55
CA MET A 132 -10.28 4.56 -10.01
C MET A 132 -10.51 3.20 -10.66
N ALA A 133 -9.42 2.49 -10.93
CA ALA A 133 -9.43 1.11 -11.36
C ALA A 133 -8.54 0.29 -10.43
N LEU A 134 -9.07 -0.83 -9.93
CA LEU A 134 -8.34 -1.80 -9.12
C LEU A 134 -8.38 -3.15 -9.83
N TYR A 135 -7.26 -3.83 -9.82
CA TYR A 135 -7.11 -5.16 -10.38
C TYR A 135 -6.39 -6.05 -9.39
N TYR A 136 -6.79 -7.32 -9.38
CA TYR A 136 -6.18 -8.35 -8.56
C TYR A 136 -5.85 -9.57 -9.41
N TRP A 137 -4.62 -10.06 -9.29
CA TRP A 137 -4.16 -11.29 -9.93
C TRP A 137 -3.62 -12.26 -8.90
N ARG A 138 -3.69 -13.54 -9.23
CA ARG A 138 -3.00 -14.60 -8.50
C ARG A 138 -1.82 -15.09 -9.33
N PRO A 139 -0.57 -14.70 -8.97
CA PRO A 139 0.63 -15.04 -9.75
C PRO A 139 0.83 -16.55 -9.90
N GLU A 140 0.62 -17.32 -8.85
CA GLU A 140 0.79 -18.78 -8.83
C GLU A 140 -0.21 -19.55 -9.73
N SER A 141 -1.29 -18.92 -10.14
CA SER A 141 -2.28 -19.48 -11.06
C SER A 141 -2.13 -18.85 -12.46
N GLU A 142 -0.91 -18.84 -13.00
CA GLU A 142 -0.59 -18.30 -14.34
C GLU A 142 -1.05 -16.85 -14.52
N TRP A 143 -0.93 -16.02 -13.46
CA TRP A 143 -1.36 -14.62 -13.46
C TRP A 143 -2.86 -14.44 -13.71
N LYS A 144 -3.66 -15.39 -13.31
CA LYS A 144 -5.11 -15.30 -13.45
C LYS A 144 -5.66 -14.06 -12.76
N LYS A 145 -6.38 -13.23 -13.52
CA LYS A 145 -7.14 -12.12 -12.95
C LYS A 145 -8.30 -12.68 -12.13
N ILE A 146 -8.36 -12.37 -10.84
CA ILE A 146 -9.36 -12.90 -9.91
C ILE A 146 -10.42 -11.89 -9.54
N ASP A 147 -10.11 -10.59 -9.68
CA ASP A 147 -11.04 -9.53 -9.31
C ASP A 147 -10.68 -8.21 -9.97
N HIS A 148 -11.66 -7.33 -10.13
CA HIS A 148 -11.44 -5.95 -10.56
C HIS A 148 -12.59 -5.06 -10.11
N THR A 149 -12.28 -3.79 -9.90
CA THR A 149 -13.28 -2.78 -9.55
C THR A 149 -12.98 -1.50 -10.33
N TYR A 150 -14.01 -0.94 -10.94
CA TYR A 150 -13.99 0.40 -11.51
C TYR A 150 -14.89 1.30 -10.68
N SER A 151 -14.44 2.51 -10.42
CA SER A 151 -15.21 3.49 -9.67
C SER A 151 -15.09 4.84 -10.36
N LEU A 152 -16.24 5.44 -10.62
CA LEU A 152 -16.34 6.85 -10.98
C LEU A 152 -16.92 7.58 -9.78
N TYR A 153 -16.38 8.76 -9.46
CA TYR A 153 -16.86 9.52 -8.33
C TYR A 153 -16.81 11.02 -8.57
N TYR A 154 -17.59 11.72 -7.78
CA TYR A 154 -17.56 13.18 -7.72
C TYR A 154 -17.48 13.64 -6.26
N ASN A 155 -16.44 14.41 -5.93
CA ASN A 155 -16.24 14.97 -4.59
C ASN A 155 -16.66 16.43 -4.54
N ILE A 156 -17.26 16.84 -3.41
CA ILE A 156 -17.55 18.23 -3.08
C ILE A 156 -17.09 18.46 -1.64
N ASN A 157 -16.14 19.38 -1.46
CA ASN A 157 -15.65 19.79 -0.14
C ASN A 157 -16.15 21.21 0.13
N PHE A 158 -16.72 21.40 1.31
CA PHE A 158 -17.24 22.70 1.73
C PHE A 158 -16.26 23.44 2.63
N THR A 159 -16.42 24.75 2.74
CA THR A 159 -15.57 25.61 3.59
C THR A 159 -15.70 25.32 5.07
N ASN A 160 -16.80 24.73 5.52
CA ASN A 160 -17.03 24.26 6.89
C ASN A 160 -16.49 22.85 7.16
N GLN A 161 -15.61 22.31 6.27
CA GLN A 161 -15.01 20.99 6.34
C GLN A 161 -15.96 19.81 6.07
N ALA A 162 -17.24 20.05 5.79
CA ALA A 162 -18.14 18.99 5.32
C ALA A 162 -17.67 18.49 3.95
N THR A 163 -17.82 17.19 3.71
CA THR A 163 -17.48 16.54 2.41
C THR A 163 -18.66 15.72 1.95
N PHE A 164 -18.95 15.82 0.68
CA PHE A 164 -19.95 15.00 0.01
C PHE A 164 -19.31 14.28 -1.17
N ARG A 165 -19.62 12.99 -1.31
CA ARG A 165 -19.06 12.17 -2.39
C ARG A 165 -20.14 11.27 -2.97
N PHE A 166 -20.25 11.28 -4.29
CA PHE A 166 -21.02 10.32 -5.06
C PHE A 166 -20.08 9.28 -5.64
N ASP A 167 -20.39 8.00 -5.48
CA ASP A 167 -19.64 6.89 -6.06
C ASP A 167 -20.55 6.03 -6.93
N PHE A 168 -20.04 5.67 -8.12
CA PHE A 168 -20.61 4.68 -9.02
C PHE A 168 -19.57 3.57 -9.21
N ARG A 169 -19.97 2.33 -8.96
CA ARG A 169 -19.11 1.15 -9.03
C ARG A 169 -19.69 0.13 -9.98
#